data_9ea65c217b77b55fce44a601df3b8dfb
#
_entry.id   9ea65c217b77b55fce44a601df3b8dfb
#
_cell.length_a   1.000
_cell.length_b   1.000
_cell.length_c   1.000
_cell.angle_alpha   90.00
_cell.angle_beta   90.00
_cell.angle_gamma   90.00
#
_symmetry.space_group_name_H-M   'P 1'
#
loop_
_entity.id
_entity.type
_entity.pdbx_description
1 polymer ?
#
loop_
_entity_poly.entity_id
_entity_poly.type
_entity_poly.pdbx_seq_one_letter_code
_entity_poly.pdbx_strand_id
1 'polypeptide(L)'
;NDPRVESLLDDISPYFLRIKKGDLGIPPAINHPPIHVEMKPSQRKIYDFIETKYIGDIAKSRDSQVKGELVKARMIRLMQAATNPALLAQPLKEFAKIEHVDFGGLQDDSEMLREILKYSTNEIPAKYEKAKQIIEKIIAEGGKVIVWACYIKNIELLKEYLEENEIAVRTLYGATPIAGDDVSEEDEEYSLTREAIVKEFHNPDSSFKVIIANPFAVSESISLHKACHNAIYLERSFNAAHFLQSKDRIHRYGLKEGTETHYYYLVSSDSIDETVHQRLIDKERRLMDIIESMPIPLFDNFLEDDNDEDIKAVLRDYAKRTKTL
;
A
#
# COMPACT_ATOMS: atom_id res chain seq x y z
N ASN A 1 -29.58 4.03 -18.73
CA ASN A 1 -30.05 4.28 -17.37
C ASN A 1 -31.27 3.40 -17.10
N ASP A 2 -31.27 2.68 -15.98
CA ASP A 2 -32.41 1.84 -15.58
C ASP A 2 -33.45 2.74 -14.89
N PRO A 3 -34.72 2.82 -15.35
CA PRO A 3 -35.75 3.67 -14.74
C PRO A 3 -35.98 3.40 -13.26
N ARG A 4 -35.67 2.19 -12.79
CA ARG A 4 -35.75 1.82 -11.35
C ARG A 4 -34.73 2.57 -10.50
N VAL A 5 -33.56 2.88 -11.08
CA VAL A 5 -32.51 3.67 -10.41
C VAL A 5 -32.97 5.12 -10.25
N GLU A 6 -33.57 5.70 -11.28
CA GLU A 6 -34.09 7.08 -11.23
C GLU A 6 -35.20 7.19 -10.18
N SER A 7 -36.15 6.25 -10.16
CA SER A 7 -37.21 6.22 -9.15
C SER A 7 -36.67 6.09 -7.72
N LEU A 8 -35.69 5.21 -7.50
CA LEU A 8 -35.06 5.05 -6.19
C LEU A 8 -34.34 6.32 -5.75
N LEU A 9 -33.65 6.99 -6.69
CA LEU A 9 -32.92 8.23 -6.41
C LEU A 9 -33.88 9.36 -6.02
N ASP A 10 -35.03 9.46 -6.67
CA ASP A 10 -36.05 10.44 -6.33
C ASP A 10 -36.64 10.17 -4.94
N ASP A 11 -36.89 8.89 -4.60
CA ASP A 11 -37.43 8.47 -3.29
C ASP A 11 -36.47 8.78 -2.13
N ILE A 12 -35.17 8.62 -2.31
CA ILE A 12 -34.17 8.85 -1.27
C ILE A 12 -33.59 10.26 -1.26
N SER A 13 -33.76 11.02 -2.34
CA SER A 13 -33.25 12.40 -2.49
C SER A 13 -33.56 13.31 -1.29
N PRO A 14 -34.75 13.27 -0.65
CA PRO A 14 -35.05 14.08 0.52
C PRO A 14 -34.25 13.70 1.78
N TYR A 15 -33.68 12.49 1.80
CA TYR A 15 -33.00 11.91 2.98
C TYR A 15 -31.50 11.74 2.77
N PHE A 16 -31.01 12.07 1.57
CA PHE A 16 -29.62 11.84 1.18
C PHE A 16 -28.95 13.14 0.73
N LEU A 17 -27.98 13.60 1.53
CA LEU A 17 -27.12 14.72 1.17
C LEU A 17 -25.70 14.21 0.93
N ARG A 18 -25.16 14.46 -0.25
CA ARG A 18 -23.77 14.17 -0.58
C ARG A 18 -22.99 15.45 -0.76
N ILE A 19 -21.88 15.56 -0.03
CA ILE A 19 -20.94 16.68 -0.14
C ILE A 19 -19.63 16.14 -0.72
N LYS A 20 -19.21 16.65 -1.87
CA LYS A 20 -17.93 16.31 -2.51
C LYS A 20 -16.81 17.18 -1.94
N LYS A 21 -15.55 16.71 -2.06
CA LYS A 21 -14.39 17.49 -1.60
C LYS A 21 -14.31 18.84 -2.30
N GLY A 22 -14.65 18.91 -3.60
CA GLY A 22 -14.72 20.15 -4.35
C GLY A 22 -15.74 21.16 -3.79
N ASP A 23 -16.89 20.68 -3.31
CA ASP A 23 -17.93 21.52 -2.72
C ASP A 23 -17.46 22.16 -1.40
N LEU A 24 -16.48 21.54 -0.73
CA LEU A 24 -15.86 22.02 0.51
C LEU A 24 -14.66 22.93 0.27
N GLY A 25 -14.34 23.26 -0.98
CA GLY A 25 -13.19 24.09 -1.33
C GLY A 25 -11.82 23.43 -1.04
N ILE A 26 -11.77 22.09 -0.89
CA ILE A 26 -10.51 21.38 -0.68
C ILE A 26 -9.72 21.39 -1.98
N PRO A 27 -8.47 21.91 -1.99
CA PRO A 27 -7.64 21.93 -3.19
C PRO A 27 -7.41 20.51 -3.73
N PRO A 28 -7.34 20.29 -5.05
CA PRO A 28 -7.03 18.98 -5.59
C PRO A 28 -5.63 18.53 -5.16
N ALA A 29 -5.51 17.25 -4.81
CA ALA A 29 -4.22 16.69 -4.47
C ALA A 29 -3.34 16.47 -5.71
N ILE A 30 -2.04 16.63 -5.56
CA ILE A 30 -1.04 16.44 -6.60
C ILE A 30 -0.61 14.97 -6.60
N ASN A 31 -1.06 14.23 -7.60
CA ASN A 31 -0.61 12.88 -7.86
C ASN A 31 0.62 12.93 -8.79
N HIS A 32 1.81 12.70 -8.25
CA HIS A 32 3.01 12.65 -9.06
C HIS A 32 2.98 11.42 -10.00
N PRO A 33 3.58 11.51 -11.18
CA PRO A 33 3.79 10.32 -12.02
C PRO A 33 4.51 9.21 -11.25
N PRO A 34 4.27 7.93 -11.58
CA PRO A 34 4.96 6.83 -10.92
C PRO A 34 6.48 6.97 -11.07
N ILE A 35 7.18 6.80 -9.96
CA ILE A 35 8.63 6.81 -9.92
C ILE A 35 9.09 5.39 -10.16
N HIS A 36 9.58 5.14 -11.37
CA HIS A 36 10.13 3.84 -11.75
C HIS A 36 11.48 3.65 -11.08
N VAL A 37 11.63 2.52 -10.39
CA VAL A 37 12.83 2.16 -9.62
C VAL A 37 13.40 0.86 -10.19
N GLU A 38 14.60 0.95 -10.73
CA GLU A 38 15.30 -0.22 -11.21
C GLU A 38 15.74 -1.12 -10.06
N MET A 39 15.42 -2.40 -10.14
CA MET A 39 15.88 -3.38 -9.16
C MET A 39 17.39 -3.54 -9.24
N LYS A 40 18.03 -3.67 -8.08
CA LYS A 40 19.44 -3.99 -8.00
C LYS A 40 19.72 -5.45 -8.44
N PRO A 41 20.96 -5.80 -8.76
CA PRO A 41 21.27 -7.10 -9.39
C PRO A 41 20.78 -8.32 -8.62
N SER A 42 20.97 -8.37 -7.29
CA SER A 42 20.50 -9.52 -6.49
C SER A 42 18.97 -9.55 -6.41
N GLN A 43 18.33 -8.38 -6.24
CA GLN A 43 16.88 -8.25 -6.24
C GLN A 43 16.31 -8.72 -7.58
N ARG A 44 16.86 -8.25 -8.71
CA ARG A 44 16.42 -8.64 -10.06
C ARG A 44 16.56 -10.14 -10.28
N LYS A 45 17.71 -10.73 -9.92
CA LYS A 45 17.94 -12.18 -10.04
C LYS A 45 16.87 -13.00 -9.28
N ILE A 46 16.57 -12.62 -8.05
CA ILE A 46 15.54 -13.30 -7.23
C ILE A 46 14.16 -13.10 -7.85
N TYR A 47 13.84 -11.88 -8.28
CA TYR A 47 12.56 -11.58 -8.92
C TYR A 47 12.34 -12.42 -10.18
N ASP A 48 13.29 -12.42 -11.11
CA ASP A 48 13.21 -13.14 -12.39
C ASP A 48 13.09 -14.66 -12.18
N PHE A 49 13.75 -15.20 -11.17
CA PHE A 49 13.63 -16.60 -10.80
C PHE A 49 12.19 -16.93 -10.36
N ILE A 50 11.61 -16.14 -9.47
CA ILE A 50 10.26 -16.34 -8.96
C ILE A 50 9.24 -16.16 -10.07
N GLU A 51 9.40 -15.13 -10.89
CA GLU A 51 8.55 -14.85 -12.04
C GLU A 51 8.51 -16.04 -13.01
N THR A 52 9.67 -16.53 -13.44
CA THR A 52 9.80 -17.66 -14.37
C THR A 52 9.13 -18.91 -13.81
N LYS A 53 9.36 -19.20 -12.53
CA LYS A 53 8.78 -20.36 -11.86
C LYS A 53 7.25 -20.27 -11.80
N TYR A 54 6.72 -19.13 -11.39
CA TYR A 54 5.27 -18.97 -11.20
C TYR A 54 4.49 -18.86 -12.49
N ILE A 55 5.03 -18.21 -13.53
CA ILE A 55 4.38 -18.14 -14.84
C ILE A 55 4.33 -19.53 -15.47
N GLY A 56 5.41 -20.32 -15.37
CA GLY A 56 5.46 -21.68 -15.86
C GLY A 56 4.41 -22.60 -15.22
N ASP A 57 4.19 -22.46 -13.93
CA ASP A 57 3.21 -23.27 -13.19
C ASP A 57 1.76 -22.87 -13.43
N ILE A 58 1.46 -21.58 -13.58
CA ILE A 58 0.12 -21.09 -13.91
C ILE A 58 -0.33 -21.65 -15.27
N ALA A 59 0.60 -21.74 -16.23
CA ALA A 59 0.32 -22.30 -17.55
C ALA A 59 0.00 -23.81 -17.53
N LYS A 60 0.52 -24.55 -16.57
CA LYS A 60 0.36 -26.02 -16.45
C LYS A 60 -0.86 -26.47 -15.64
N SER A 61 -1.44 -25.62 -14.81
CA SER A 61 -2.49 -26.02 -13.85
C SER A 61 -3.88 -26.03 -14.49
N ARG A 62 -4.63 -27.16 -14.35
CA ARG A 62 -5.97 -27.39 -14.95
C ARG A 62 -7.14 -27.27 -13.97
N ASP A 63 -6.94 -27.22 -12.67
CA ASP A 63 -8.01 -27.29 -11.66
C ASP A 63 -8.42 -25.91 -11.09
N SER A 64 -9.73 -25.65 -10.89
CA SER A 64 -10.24 -24.27 -10.78
C SER A 64 -10.31 -23.69 -9.35
N GLN A 65 -10.49 -24.49 -8.31
CA GLN A 65 -10.68 -23.97 -6.93
C GLN A 65 -9.38 -23.86 -6.12
N VAL A 66 -8.49 -24.82 -6.22
CA VAL A 66 -7.13 -24.76 -5.65
C VAL A 66 -6.30 -23.66 -6.32
N LYS A 67 -6.73 -23.22 -7.50
CA LYS A 67 -6.08 -22.17 -8.29
C LYS A 67 -6.16 -20.77 -7.69
N GLY A 68 -7.27 -20.40 -7.06
CA GLY A 68 -7.46 -19.02 -6.58
C GLY A 68 -6.47 -18.65 -5.48
N GLU A 69 -6.39 -19.43 -4.41
CA GLU A 69 -5.50 -19.17 -3.29
C GLU A 69 -4.02 -19.29 -3.66
N LEU A 70 -3.66 -20.30 -4.47
CA LEU A 70 -2.30 -20.47 -4.94
C LEU A 70 -1.85 -19.33 -5.86
N VAL A 71 -2.74 -18.86 -6.72
CA VAL A 71 -2.52 -17.72 -7.59
C VAL A 71 -2.35 -16.43 -6.80
N LYS A 72 -3.17 -16.21 -5.77
CA LYS A 72 -3.05 -15.09 -4.84
C LYS A 72 -1.72 -15.13 -4.10
N ALA A 73 -1.35 -16.27 -3.55
CA ALA A 73 -0.08 -16.45 -2.85
C ALA A 73 1.13 -16.14 -3.75
N ARG A 74 1.11 -16.60 -4.99
CA ARG A 74 2.17 -16.34 -5.98
C ARG A 74 2.26 -14.86 -6.35
N MET A 75 1.13 -14.19 -6.54
CA MET A 75 1.11 -12.76 -6.79
C MET A 75 1.69 -11.97 -5.62
N ILE A 76 1.33 -12.32 -4.38
CA ILE A 76 1.91 -11.70 -3.18
C ILE A 76 3.43 -11.89 -3.16
N ARG A 77 3.94 -13.09 -3.46
CA ARG A 77 5.38 -13.36 -3.52
C ARG A 77 6.10 -12.52 -4.59
N LEU A 78 5.50 -12.35 -5.76
CA LEU A 78 6.04 -11.45 -6.79
C LEU A 78 6.09 -10.00 -6.32
N MET A 79 5.02 -9.52 -5.67
CA MET A 79 4.97 -8.18 -5.11
C MET A 79 6.01 -7.98 -3.98
N GLN A 80 6.20 -9.00 -3.13
CA GLN A 80 7.24 -9.01 -2.11
C GLN A 80 8.64 -8.92 -2.74
N ALA A 81 8.93 -9.76 -3.74
CA ALA A 81 10.21 -9.75 -4.44
C ALA A 81 10.46 -8.40 -5.15
N ALA A 82 9.42 -7.82 -5.77
CA ALA A 82 9.51 -6.53 -6.42
C ALA A 82 9.85 -5.40 -5.45
N THR A 83 9.44 -5.50 -4.19
CA THR A 83 9.72 -4.46 -3.18
C THR A 83 10.95 -4.78 -2.35
N ASN A 84 11.01 -5.97 -1.75
CA ASN A 84 12.10 -6.41 -0.88
C ASN A 84 12.15 -7.95 -0.81
N PRO A 85 13.12 -8.59 -1.46
CA PRO A 85 13.28 -10.05 -1.45
C PRO A 85 13.40 -10.68 -0.07
N ALA A 86 13.86 -9.95 0.96
CA ALA A 86 13.93 -10.46 2.32
C ALA A 86 12.56 -10.92 2.87
N LEU A 87 11.46 -10.36 2.32
CA LEU A 87 10.10 -10.73 2.69
C LEU A 87 9.73 -12.16 2.27
N LEU A 88 10.41 -12.73 1.30
CA LEU A 88 10.18 -14.10 0.83
C LEU A 88 10.53 -15.14 1.90
N ALA A 89 11.41 -14.80 2.84
CA ALA A 89 11.74 -15.64 3.99
C ALA A 89 10.62 -15.69 5.05
N GLN A 90 9.60 -14.81 4.94
CA GLN A 90 8.52 -14.71 5.90
C GLN A 90 7.31 -15.56 5.49
N PRO A 91 6.54 -16.12 6.47
CA PRO A 91 5.29 -16.80 6.19
C PRO A 91 4.24 -15.86 5.55
N LEU A 92 3.38 -16.39 4.68
CA LEU A 92 2.27 -15.64 4.07
C LEU A 92 1.09 -15.34 5.03
N LYS A 93 1.17 -15.73 6.28
CA LYS A 93 0.09 -15.64 7.29
C LYS A 93 -0.54 -14.24 7.42
N GLU A 94 0.19 -13.19 7.07
CA GLU A 94 -0.31 -11.81 7.17
C GLU A 94 -1.36 -11.46 6.13
N PHE A 95 -1.44 -12.19 5.00
CA PHE A 95 -2.27 -11.82 3.85
C PHE A 95 -3.31 -12.86 3.44
N ALA A 96 -3.19 -14.08 3.92
CA ALA A 96 -4.15 -15.11 3.63
C ALA A 96 -4.29 -16.01 4.86
N LYS A 97 -5.53 -16.49 5.12
CA LYS A 97 -5.80 -17.56 6.07
C LYS A 97 -5.19 -18.91 5.58
N ILE A 98 -4.01 -18.85 4.98
CA ILE A 98 -3.30 -20.02 4.45
C ILE A 98 -2.49 -20.61 5.61
N GLU A 99 -2.99 -21.68 6.20
CA GLU A 99 -2.35 -22.37 7.32
C GLU A 99 -1.07 -23.11 6.92
N HIS A 100 -0.87 -23.41 5.65
CA HIS A 100 0.31 -24.10 5.15
C HIS A 100 1.16 -23.19 4.28
N VAL A 101 2.39 -22.97 4.72
CA VAL A 101 3.42 -22.23 3.98
C VAL A 101 3.86 -23.07 2.80
N ASP A 102 3.18 -22.92 1.67
CA ASP A 102 3.74 -23.35 0.41
C ASP A 102 4.71 -22.26 -0.09
N PHE A 103 6.00 -22.52 0.03
CA PHE A 103 7.04 -21.65 -0.57
C PHE A 103 6.96 -21.68 -2.10
N GLY A 104 5.89 -22.26 -2.68
CA GLY A 104 5.70 -22.34 -4.14
C GLY A 104 6.85 -23.07 -4.84
N GLY A 105 7.40 -24.12 -4.19
CA GLY A 105 8.52 -24.87 -4.72
C GLY A 105 9.89 -24.16 -4.61
N LEU A 106 10.00 -23.03 -3.93
CA LEU A 106 11.30 -22.38 -3.62
C LEU A 106 12.19 -23.29 -2.78
N GLN A 107 11.58 -24.21 -2.03
CA GLN A 107 12.31 -25.20 -1.20
C GLN A 107 13.15 -26.18 -2.04
N ASP A 108 12.82 -26.37 -3.31
CA ASP A 108 13.52 -27.29 -4.20
C ASP A 108 14.83 -26.70 -4.75
N ASP A 109 15.05 -25.38 -4.61
CA ASP A 109 16.29 -24.69 -5.03
C ASP A 109 17.05 -24.17 -3.83
N SER A 110 17.99 -24.98 -3.34
CA SER A 110 18.78 -24.67 -2.16
C SER A 110 19.71 -23.46 -2.32
N GLU A 111 20.11 -23.15 -3.55
CA GLU A 111 20.97 -21.98 -3.85
C GLU A 111 20.15 -20.70 -3.79
N MET A 112 19.02 -20.65 -4.48
CA MET A 112 18.13 -19.49 -4.46
C MET A 112 17.58 -19.20 -3.05
N LEU A 113 17.23 -20.25 -2.30
CA LEU A 113 16.80 -20.09 -0.91
C LEU A 113 17.90 -19.42 -0.05
N ARG A 114 19.16 -19.81 -0.24
CA ARG A 114 20.29 -19.17 0.46
C ARG A 114 20.47 -17.71 0.05
N GLU A 115 20.29 -17.37 -1.21
CA GLU A 115 20.35 -15.99 -1.68
C GLU A 115 19.24 -15.14 -1.06
N ILE A 116 18.02 -15.65 -1.01
CA ILE A 116 16.88 -14.97 -0.36
C ILE A 116 17.17 -14.73 1.13
N LEU A 117 17.63 -15.75 1.86
CA LEU A 117 17.93 -15.65 3.29
C LEU A 117 19.06 -14.67 3.60
N LYS A 118 20.01 -14.49 2.68
CA LYS A 118 21.15 -13.56 2.82
C LYS A 118 20.89 -12.19 2.18
N TYR A 119 19.76 -11.99 1.53
CA TYR A 119 19.52 -10.78 0.75
C TYR A 119 19.71 -9.50 1.57
N SER A 120 19.13 -9.43 2.77
CA SER A 120 19.20 -8.24 3.63
C SER A 120 20.62 -7.89 4.12
N THR A 121 21.55 -8.86 4.10
CA THR A 121 22.97 -8.60 4.41
C THR A 121 23.79 -8.20 3.20
N ASN A 122 23.32 -8.52 2.01
CA ASN A 122 24.09 -8.34 0.77
C ASN A 122 23.67 -7.10 -0.01
N GLU A 123 22.39 -6.71 0.07
CA GLU A 123 21.86 -5.64 -0.78
C GLU A 123 20.70 -4.92 -0.08
N ILE A 124 20.67 -3.60 -0.20
CA ILE A 124 19.56 -2.77 0.26
C ILE A 124 18.53 -2.69 -0.88
N PRO A 125 17.22 -2.87 -0.63
CA PRO A 125 16.18 -2.74 -1.65
C PRO A 125 16.22 -1.38 -2.35
N ALA A 126 16.15 -1.38 -3.67
CA ALA A 126 16.23 -0.14 -4.45
C ALA A 126 15.15 0.88 -4.07
N LYS A 127 13.94 0.42 -3.73
CA LYS A 127 12.87 1.30 -3.25
C LYS A 127 13.18 1.98 -1.92
N TYR A 128 13.98 1.36 -1.04
CA TYR A 128 14.37 1.99 0.23
C TYR A 128 15.25 3.22 0.00
N GLU A 129 16.24 3.09 -0.86
CA GLU A 129 17.10 4.22 -1.22
C GLU A 129 16.32 5.34 -1.88
N LYS A 130 15.37 4.99 -2.77
CA LYS A 130 14.52 5.98 -3.42
C LYS A 130 13.56 6.66 -2.44
N ALA A 131 12.96 5.90 -1.54
CA ALA A 131 12.12 6.45 -0.47
C ALA A 131 12.90 7.40 0.42
N LYS A 132 14.11 7.00 0.85
CA LYS A 132 15.00 7.84 1.67
C LYS A 132 15.31 9.18 0.96
N GLN A 133 15.68 9.16 -0.32
CA GLN A 133 15.96 10.40 -1.08
C GLN A 133 14.76 11.37 -1.09
N ILE A 134 13.54 10.84 -1.25
CA ILE A 134 12.33 11.66 -1.24
C ILE A 134 12.05 12.19 0.17
N ILE A 135 12.19 11.34 1.19
CA ILE A 135 12.02 11.71 2.61
C ILE A 135 12.98 12.84 2.98
N GLU A 136 14.27 12.69 2.68
CA GLU A 136 15.29 13.70 2.98
C GLU A 136 14.96 15.05 2.33
N LYS A 137 14.51 15.03 1.07
CA LYS A 137 14.07 16.26 0.38
C LYS A 137 12.89 16.91 1.10
N ILE A 138 11.86 16.14 1.45
CA ILE A 138 10.66 16.65 2.13
C ILE A 138 11.03 17.23 3.51
N ILE A 139 11.91 16.56 4.26
CA ILE A 139 12.37 17.02 5.57
C ILE A 139 13.19 18.29 5.45
N ALA A 140 14.06 18.39 4.45
CA ALA A 140 14.86 19.58 4.18
C ALA A 140 14.00 20.81 3.84
N GLU A 141 12.85 20.58 3.19
CA GLU A 141 11.85 21.61 2.90
C GLU A 141 10.93 21.91 4.10
N GLY A 142 11.20 21.34 5.28
CA GLY A 142 10.44 21.51 6.51
C GLY A 142 9.16 20.68 6.60
N GLY A 143 8.92 19.78 5.61
CA GLY A 143 7.73 18.94 5.56
C GLY A 143 7.79 17.71 6.45
N LYS A 144 6.64 17.07 6.62
CA LYS A 144 6.46 15.74 7.22
C LYS A 144 5.92 14.79 6.17
N VAL A 145 6.15 13.48 6.36
CA VAL A 145 5.78 12.47 5.39
C VAL A 145 5.24 11.22 6.06
N ILE A 146 4.20 10.64 5.46
CA ILE A 146 3.74 9.29 5.75
C ILE A 146 4.19 8.36 4.62
N VAL A 147 4.77 7.21 4.99
CA VAL A 147 5.14 6.13 4.06
C VAL A 147 4.16 4.97 4.25
N TRP A 148 3.45 4.64 3.20
CA TRP A 148 2.50 3.53 3.19
C TRP A 148 3.19 2.25 2.75
N ALA A 149 3.12 1.22 3.59
CA ALA A 149 3.64 -0.12 3.34
C ALA A 149 2.65 -1.18 3.81
N CYS A 150 2.48 -2.24 3.01
CA CYS A 150 1.47 -3.26 3.26
C CYS A 150 1.99 -4.43 4.11
N TYR A 151 3.29 -4.74 4.02
CA TYR A 151 3.91 -5.88 4.71
C TYR A 151 4.52 -5.43 6.04
N ILE A 152 4.07 -6.02 7.15
CA ILE A 152 4.54 -5.63 8.51
C ILE A 152 6.06 -5.75 8.60
N LYS A 153 6.63 -6.86 8.15
CA LYS A 153 8.09 -7.04 8.16
C LYS A 153 8.82 -5.97 7.32
N ASN A 154 8.20 -5.49 6.24
CA ASN A 154 8.77 -4.42 5.43
C ASN A 154 8.75 -3.07 6.14
N ILE A 155 7.70 -2.82 6.95
CA ILE A 155 7.62 -1.63 7.82
C ILE A 155 8.79 -1.63 8.82
N GLU A 156 9.04 -2.78 9.48
CA GLU A 156 10.13 -2.93 10.45
C GLU A 156 11.50 -2.73 9.79
N LEU A 157 11.76 -3.42 8.67
CA LEU A 157 13.03 -3.31 7.95
C LEU A 157 13.27 -1.91 7.37
N LEU A 158 12.23 -1.23 6.88
CA LEU A 158 12.37 0.14 6.41
C LEU A 158 12.63 1.10 7.58
N LYS A 159 11.98 0.88 8.73
CA LYS A 159 12.25 1.67 9.94
C LYS A 159 13.72 1.53 10.34
N GLU A 160 14.22 0.29 10.48
CA GLU A 160 15.63 0.01 10.81
C GLU A 160 16.58 0.74 9.83
N TYR A 161 16.33 0.61 8.52
CA TYR A 161 17.14 1.26 7.49
C TYR A 161 17.14 2.80 7.59
N LEU A 162 15.98 3.41 7.87
CA LEU A 162 15.90 4.87 8.01
C LEU A 162 16.58 5.36 9.29
N GLU A 163 16.41 4.65 10.41
CA GLU A 163 17.07 4.96 11.69
C GLU A 163 18.60 4.82 11.60
N GLU A 164 19.13 3.80 10.90
CA GLU A 164 20.56 3.67 10.59
C GLU A 164 21.09 4.84 9.75
N ASN A 165 20.22 5.51 9.02
CA ASN A 165 20.55 6.71 8.23
C ASN A 165 20.17 8.02 8.96
N GLU A 166 20.05 8.01 10.30
CA GLU A 166 19.79 9.17 11.14
C GLU A 166 18.43 9.84 10.91
N ILE A 167 17.47 9.13 10.30
CA ILE A 167 16.10 9.60 10.10
C ILE A 167 15.20 9.01 11.20
N ALA A 168 14.75 9.85 12.13
CA ALA A 168 13.83 9.43 13.18
C ALA A 168 12.46 9.07 12.63
N VAL A 169 11.96 7.88 12.97
CA VAL A 169 10.74 7.28 12.44
C VAL A 169 9.84 6.74 13.55
N ARG A 170 8.52 6.79 13.33
CA ARG A 170 7.54 6.01 14.09
C ARG A 170 6.73 5.14 13.16
N THR A 171 6.20 4.04 13.69
CA THR A 171 5.42 3.06 12.91
C THR A 171 4.00 2.95 13.43
N LEU A 172 3.04 2.82 12.51
CA LEU A 172 1.62 2.61 12.83
C LEU A 172 1.11 1.38 12.07
N TYR A 173 0.91 0.27 12.77
CA TYR A 173 0.37 -0.98 12.23
C TYR A 173 -0.38 -1.76 13.32
N GLY A 174 -0.86 -2.97 13.01
CA GLY A 174 -1.75 -3.74 13.90
C GLY A 174 -1.22 -3.95 15.32
N ALA A 175 0.09 -4.14 15.48
CA ALA A 175 0.72 -4.33 16.79
C ALA A 175 1.04 -3.03 17.54
N THR A 176 0.87 -1.85 16.91
CA THR A 176 1.05 -0.58 17.64
C THR A 176 -0.03 -0.44 18.71
N PRO A 177 0.32 -0.29 19.99
CA PRO A 177 -0.63 -0.19 21.09
C PRO A 177 -1.66 0.92 20.88
N ILE A 178 -2.85 0.72 21.41
CA ILE A 178 -3.91 1.75 21.51
C ILE A 178 -3.94 2.20 22.97
N ALA A 179 -4.09 3.50 23.22
CA ALA A 179 -4.24 3.97 24.59
C ALA A 179 -5.50 3.35 25.21
N GLY A 180 -5.31 2.55 26.27
CA GLY A 180 -6.40 2.03 27.09
C GLY A 180 -6.87 3.05 28.11
N ASP A 181 -8.05 2.85 28.69
CA ASP A 181 -8.60 3.73 29.74
C ASP A 181 -7.70 3.77 31.00
N ASP A 182 -6.83 2.78 31.17
CA ASP A 182 -5.94 2.61 32.31
C ASP A 182 -4.52 3.23 32.10
N VAL A 183 -4.23 3.73 30.87
CA VAL A 183 -2.90 4.28 30.54
C VAL A 183 -2.97 5.82 30.57
N SER A 184 -2.29 6.44 31.52
CA SER A 184 -2.23 7.89 31.64
C SER A 184 -1.18 8.49 30.69
N GLU A 185 -1.33 9.78 30.33
CA GLU A 185 -0.35 10.50 29.49
C GLU A 185 1.04 10.63 30.15
N GLU A 186 1.16 10.34 31.44
CA GLU A 186 2.42 10.40 32.23
C GLU A 186 3.18 9.07 32.16
N ASP A 187 2.55 7.97 31.70
CA ASP A 187 3.16 6.67 31.62
C ASP A 187 4.11 6.57 30.41
N GLU A 188 5.28 5.95 30.58
CA GLU A 188 6.21 5.72 29.46
C GLU A 188 5.58 4.91 28.33
N GLU A 189 4.68 3.96 28.68
CA GLU A 189 3.94 3.14 27.72
C GLU A 189 3.02 3.96 26.83
N TYR A 190 2.49 5.10 27.31
CA TYR A 190 1.65 5.99 26.51
C TYR A 190 2.39 6.51 25.28
N SER A 191 3.67 6.83 25.39
CA SER A 191 4.48 7.36 24.30
C SER A 191 4.56 6.44 23.08
N LEU A 192 4.27 5.14 23.26
CA LEU A 192 4.28 4.11 22.22
C LEU A 192 2.90 3.88 21.61
N THR A 193 1.85 4.51 22.12
CA THR A 193 0.48 4.34 21.60
C THR A 193 0.26 5.11 20.31
N ARG A 194 -0.76 4.68 19.55
CA ARG A 194 -1.15 5.36 18.31
C ARG A 194 -1.52 6.81 18.53
N GLU A 195 -2.24 7.07 19.59
CA GLU A 195 -2.72 8.40 19.99
C GLU A 195 -1.55 9.33 20.30
N ALA A 196 -0.58 8.87 21.08
CA ALA A 196 0.62 9.64 21.40
C ALA A 196 1.48 9.93 20.18
N ILE A 197 1.71 8.92 19.33
CA ILE A 197 2.47 9.06 18.08
C ILE A 197 1.80 10.11 17.18
N VAL A 198 0.47 10.04 17.01
CA VAL A 198 -0.26 11.00 16.19
C VAL A 198 -0.26 12.39 16.83
N LYS A 199 -0.45 12.49 18.13
CA LYS A 199 -0.39 13.77 18.89
C LYS A 199 0.98 14.44 18.74
N GLU A 200 2.06 13.69 18.94
CA GLU A 200 3.42 14.21 18.76
C GLU A 200 3.69 14.58 17.30
N PHE A 201 3.23 13.78 16.34
CA PHE A 201 3.40 14.10 14.91
C PHE A 201 2.72 15.41 14.51
N HIS A 202 1.66 15.84 15.20
CA HIS A 202 1.02 17.14 14.97
C HIS A 202 1.84 18.31 15.54
N ASN A 203 2.72 18.07 16.49
CA ASN A 203 3.57 19.12 17.03
C ASN A 203 4.57 19.60 15.96
N PRO A 204 4.69 20.91 15.68
CA PRO A 204 5.70 21.44 14.77
C PRO A 204 7.13 21.02 15.14
N ASP A 205 7.43 20.93 16.43
CA ASP A 205 8.73 20.59 17.00
C ASP A 205 8.89 19.08 17.29
N SER A 206 8.08 18.24 16.64
CA SER A 206 8.14 16.78 16.79
C SER A 206 9.56 16.24 16.59
N SER A 207 9.96 15.32 17.45
CA SER A 207 11.25 14.62 17.38
C SER A 207 11.42 13.76 16.12
N PHE A 208 10.33 13.45 15.44
CA PHE A 208 10.32 12.71 14.18
C PHE A 208 9.42 13.39 13.14
N LYS A 209 9.75 13.21 11.87
CA LYS A 209 9.01 13.76 10.73
C LYS A 209 8.48 12.69 9.78
N VAL A 210 8.71 11.42 10.10
CA VAL A 210 8.34 10.28 9.27
C VAL A 210 7.47 9.31 10.07
N ILE A 211 6.34 8.93 9.49
CA ILE A 211 5.54 7.79 9.95
C ILE A 211 5.53 6.74 8.84
N ILE A 212 5.82 5.48 9.17
CA ILE A 212 5.57 4.33 8.28
C ILE A 212 4.32 3.64 8.78
N ALA A 213 3.32 3.47 7.91
CA ALA A 213 2.02 2.97 8.32
C ALA A 213 1.49 1.87 7.39
N ASN A 214 0.73 0.94 7.99
CA ASN A 214 -0.02 -0.06 7.25
C ASN A 214 -1.44 0.46 6.96
N PRO A 215 -1.85 0.59 5.69
CA PRO A 215 -3.18 1.10 5.36
C PRO A 215 -4.32 0.23 5.89
N PHE A 216 -4.12 -1.09 6.06
CA PHE A 216 -5.13 -1.99 6.60
C PHE A 216 -5.41 -1.78 8.09
N ALA A 217 -4.39 -1.37 8.85
CA ALA A 217 -4.49 -1.28 10.30
C ALA A 217 -4.92 0.11 10.80
N VAL A 218 -4.67 1.15 10.01
CA VAL A 218 -4.86 2.55 10.45
C VAL A 218 -5.81 3.35 9.57
N SER A 219 -6.45 2.69 8.59
CA SER A 219 -7.34 3.37 7.64
C SER A 219 -8.55 4.04 8.28
N GLU A 220 -8.94 3.67 9.50
CA GLU A 220 -10.15 4.21 10.14
C GLU A 220 -9.88 5.21 11.25
N SER A 221 -8.69 5.21 11.87
CA SER A 221 -8.46 5.86 13.17
C SER A 221 -7.58 7.11 13.16
N ILE A 222 -6.79 7.36 12.12
CA ILE A 222 -5.83 8.47 12.12
C ILE A 222 -6.21 9.60 11.18
N SER A 223 -5.86 10.82 11.59
CA SER A 223 -6.06 12.03 10.79
C SER A 223 -4.79 12.87 10.86
N LEU A 224 -4.05 12.98 9.75
CA LEU A 224 -2.74 13.63 9.70
C LEU A 224 -2.72 14.92 8.88
N HIS A 225 -3.84 15.28 8.24
CA HIS A 225 -3.94 16.38 7.27
C HIS A 225 -3.52 17.75 7.81
N LYS A 226 -3.51 17.95 9.16
CA LYS A 226 -3.08 19.22 9.75
C LYS A 226 -1.55 19.36 9.86
N ALA A 227 -0.82 18.23 9.78
CA ALA A 227 0.62 18.21 9.99
C ALA A 227 1.40 17.60 8.82
N CYS A 228 0.76 16.77 8.01
CA CYS A 228 1.42 16.01 6.96
C CYS A 228 0.68 16.19 5.64
N HIS A 229 1.42 16.56 4.60
CA HIS A 229 0.89 16.82 3.27
C HIS A 229 1.63 16.00 2.18
N ASN A 230 2.47 15.05 2.59
CA ASN A 230 3.23 14.20 1.69
C ASN A 230 3.00 12.73 2.05
N ALA A 231 2.65 11.92 1.06
CA ALA A 231 2.57 10.48 1.21
C ALA A 231 3.42 9.77 0.16
N ILE A 232 4.22 8.80 0.60
CA ILE A 232 4.99 7.90 -0.27
C ILE A 232 4.35 6.53 -0.19
N TYR A 233 3.97 5.98 -1.33
CA TYR A 233 3.53 4.59 -1.46
C TYR A 233 4.73 3.73 -1.83
N LEU A 234 5.32 3.08 -0.83
CA LEU A 234 6.45 2.15 -1.01
C LEU A 234 5.98 0.91 -1.77
N GLU A 235 4.83 0.40 -1.36
CA GLU A 235 4.10 -0.67 -2.00
C GLU A 235 2.60 -0.50 -1.81
N ARG A 236 1.82 -1.15 -2.62
CA ARG A 236 0.35 -1.13 -2.55
C ARG A 236 -0.18 -2.53 -2.73
N SER A 237 -1.22 -2.85 -1.98
CA SER A 237 -2.03 -4.01 -2.30
C SER A 237 -2.93 -3.70 -3.50
N PHE A 238 -3.56 -4.70 -4.07
CA PHE A 238 -4.59 -4.53 -5.10
C PHE A 238 -5.95 -4.08 -4.53
N ASN A 239 -6.05 -3.84 -3.21
CA ASN A 239 -7.25 -3.34 -2.55
C ASN A 239 -7.38 -1.83 -2.76
N ALA A 240 -8.30 -1.41 -3.64
CA ALA A 240 -8.53 -0.02 -3.98
C ALA A 240 -9.17 0.76 -2.82
N ALA A 241 -10.00 0.13 -1.98
CA ALA A 241 -10.65 0.80 -0.86
C ALA A 241 -9.61 1.29 0.16
N HIS A 242 -8.71 0.41 0.61
CA HIS A 242 -7.65 0.80 1.54
C HIS A 242 -6.68 1.82 0.93
N PHE A 243 -6.41 1.72 -0.38
CA PHE A 243 -5.61 2.71 -1.08
C PHE A 243 -6.27 4.11 -1.05
N LEU A 244 -7.55 4.20 -1.37
CA LEU A 244 -8.29 5.46 -1.35
C LEU A 244 -8.44 6.01 0.07
N GLN A 245 -8.76 5.16 1.04
CA GLN A 245 -8.83 5.55 2.45
C GLN A 245 -7.50 6.11 2.96
N SER A 246 -6.36 5.52 2.56
CA SER A 246 -5.03 6.02 2.94
C SER A 246 -4.75 7.42 2.38
N LYS A 247 -5.23 7.74 1.18
CA LYS A 247 -5.14 9.09 0.61
C LYS A 247 -5.88 10.11 1.46
N ASP A 248 -7.04 9.73 1.99
CA ASP A 248 -7.89 10.61 2.80
C ASP A 248 -7.32 10.92 4.20
N ARG A 249 -6.22 10.28 4.61
CA ARG A 249 -5.57 10.58 5.91
C ARG A 249 -4.84 11.92 5.91
N ILE A 250 -4.36 12.36 4.75
CA ILE A 250 -3.65 13.63 4.58
C ILE A 250 -4.38 14.64 3.69
N HIS A 251 -5.44 14.21 2.99
CA HIS A 251 -6.22 15.05 2.08
C HIS A 251 -7.71 14.98 2.41
N ARG A 252 -8.16 15.83 3.31
CA ARG A 252 -9.54 15.86 3.79
C ARG A 252 -9.97 17.25 4.23
N TYR A 253 -11.25 17.40 4.60
CA TYR A 253 -11.78 18.63 5.16
C TYR A 253 -10.96 19.13 6.35
N GLY A 254 -10.70 20.44 6.38
CA GLY A 254 -9.88 21.10 7.39
C GLY A 254 -8.44 21.38 6.97
N LEU A 255 -8.06 21.06 5.71
CA LEU A 255 -6.83 21.58 5.11
C LEU A 255 -6.89 23.10 5.04
N LYS A 256 -5.77 23.75 5.34
CA LYS A 256 -5.64 25.21 5.18
C LYS A 256 -5.68 25.55 3.68
N GLU A 257 -6.28 26.70 3.35
CA GLU A 257 -6.29 27.20 2.00
C GLU A 257 -4.84 27.34 1.46
N GLY A 258 -4.65 26.94 0.22
CA GLY A 258 -3.33 26.94 -0.43
C GLY A 258 -2.41 25.78 -0.04
N THR A 259 -2.85 24.84 0.83
CA THR A 259 -2.04 23.67 1.16
C THR A 259 -2.08 22.66 0.02
N GLU A 260 -0.93 22.34 -0.54
CA GLU A 260 -0.77 21.27 -1.54
C GLU A 260 -0.52 19.92 -0.85
N THR A 261 -1.22 18.89 -1.31
CA THR A 261 -1.03 17.52 -0.83
C THR A 261 -0.42 16.68 -1.94
N HIS A 262 0.70 16.03 -1.66
CA HIS A 262 1.51 15.31 -2.65
C HIS A 262 1.49 13.80 -2.41
N TYR A 263 1.29 13.03 -3.48
CA TYR A 263 1.36 11.57 -3.48
C TYR A 263 2.47 11.09 -4.42
N TYR A 264 3.43 10.33 -3.86
CA TYR A 264 4.55 9.73 -4.57
C TYR A 264 4.37 8.22 -4.63
N TYR A 265 4.49 7.64 -5.81
CA TYR A 265 4.27 6.21 -6.05
C TYR A 265 5.56 5.55 -6.50
N LEU A 266 6.13 4.66 -5.67
CA LEU A 266 7.31 3.89 -6.06
C LEU A 266 6.86 2.61 -6.76
N VAL A 267 7.40 2.38 -7.94
CA VAL A 267 7.05 1.25 -8.81
C VAL A 267 8.33 0.60 -9.30
N SER A 268 8.54 -0.67 -9.00
CA SER A 268 9.70 -1.40 -9.53
C SER A 268 9.54 -1.63 -11.02
N SER A 269 10.56 -1.21 -11.79
CA SER A 269 10.57 -1.35 -13.25
C SER A 269 10.51 -2.81 -13.67
N ASP A 270 9.86 -3.09 -14.79
CA ASP A 270 9.72 -4.41 -15.38
C ASP A 270 9.25 -5.47 -14.37
N SER A 271 8.20 -5.14 -13.62
CA SER A 271 7.67 -6.01 -12.59
C SER A 271 6.14 -5.95 -12.48
N ILE A 272 5.59 -6.83 -11.64
CA ILE A 272 4.16 -6.85 -11.31
C ILE A 272 3.65 -5.53 -10.73
N ASP A 273 4.52 -4.74 -10.12
CA ASP A 273 4.16 -3.45 -9.54
C ASP A 273 3.55 -2.48 -10.54
N GLU A 274 4.03 -2.49 -11.78
CA GLU A 274 3.48 -1.63 -12.83
C GLU A 274 2.06 -2.03 -13.20
N THR A 275 1.78 -3.33 -13.25
CA THR A 275 0.43 -3.84 -13.51
C THR A 275 -0.52 -3.50 -12.36
N VAL A 276 -0.06 -3.68 -11.11
CA VAL A 276 -0.85 -3.31 -9.92
C VAL A 276 -1.10 -1.81 -9.88
N HIS A 277 -0.08 -0.99 -10.16
CA HIS A 277 -0.21 0.46 -10.22
C HIS A 277 -1.27 0.89 -11.23
N GLN A 278 -1.17 0.42 -12.47
CA GLN A 278 -2.11 0.78 -13.53
C GLN A 278 -3.55 0.40 -13.16
N ARG A 279 -3.76 -0.80 -12.60
CA ARG A 279 -5.09 -1.23 -12.19
C ARG A 279 -5.67 -0.41 -11.05
N LEU A 280 -4.86 -0.03 -10.05
CA LEU A 280 -5.34 0.84 -8.98
C LEU A 280 -5.76 2.21 -9.50
N ILE A 281 -5.00 2.79 -10.41
CA ILE A 281 -5.36 4.07 -11.06
C ILE A 281 -6.65 3.94 -11.88
N ASP A 282 -6.81 2.84 -12.63
CA ASP A 282 -8.02 2.60 -13.40
C ASP A 282 -9.24 2.37 -12.50
N LYS A 283 -9.09 1.65 -11.37
CA LYS A 283 -10.14 1.49 -10.37
C LYS A 283 -10.49 2.83 -9.70
N GLU A 284 -9.49 3.61 -9.30
CA GLU A 284 -9.68 4.95 -8.72
C GLU A 284 -10.47 5.84 -9.70
N ARG A 285 -10.08 5.88 -10.97
CA ARG A 285 -10.79 6.66 -11.99
C ARG A 285 -12.24 6.23 -12.14
N ARG A 286 -12.50 4.93 -12.30
CA ARG A 286 -13.87 4.40 -12.40
C ARG A 286 -14.70 4.72 -11.17
N LEU A 287 -14.12 4.58 -9.98
CA LEU A 287 -14.81 4.90 -8.75
C LEU A 287 -15.14 6.39 -8.66
N MET A 288 -14.21 7.27 -9.05
CA MET A 288 -14.45 8.71 -9.09
C MET A 288 -15.52 9.07 -10.14
N ASP A 289 -15.49 8.46 -11.32
CA ASP A 289 -16.51 8.66 -12.35
C ASP A 289 -17.91 8.24 -11.84
N ILE A 290 -18.01 7.12 -11.13
CA ILE A 290 -19.27 6.67 -10.51
C ILE A 290 -19.67 7.65 -9.39
N ILE A 291 -18.73 8.03 -8.55
CA ILE A 291 -18.95 8.96 -7.45
C ILE A 291 -19.38 10.34 -7.98
N GLU A 292 -18.84 10.80 -9.08
CA GLU A 292 -19.16 12.13 -9.63
C GLU A 292 -20.42 12.13 -10.48
N SER A 293 -20.70 11.06 -11.23
CA SER A 293 -21.79 10.98 -12.20
C SER A 293 -23.08 10.38 -11.66
N MET A 294 -23.04 9.58 -10.60
CA MET A 294 -24.21 8.94 -10.00
C MET A 294 -24.41 9.38 -8.55
N PRO A 295 -25.65 9.69 -8.14
CA PRO A 295 -25.93 10.06 -6.75
C PRO A 295 -25.72 8.90 -5.75
N ILE A 296 -25.83 7.63 -6.15
CA ILE A 296 -25.60 6.47 -5.30
C ILE A 296 -25.08 5.28 -6.12
N PRO A 297 -23.97 4.67 -5.74
CA PRO A 297 -23.58 3.37 -6.29
C PRO A 297 -24.50 2.29 -5.68
N LEU A 298 -25.37 1.69 -6.51
CA LEU A 298 -26.29 0.63 -6.10
C LEU A 298 -25.62 -0.76 -5.99
N PHE A 299 -24.31 -0.84 -6.15
CA PHE A 299 -23.58 -2.11 -6.18
C PHE A 299 -22.54 -2.17 -5.08
N ASP A 300 -22.78 -3.03 -4.12
CA ASP A 300 -21.91 -3.29 -2.95
C ASP A 300 -20.56 -3.88 -3.33
N ASN A 301 -20.44 -4.48 -4.52
CA ASN A 301 -19.29 -5.28 -4.91
C ASN A 301 -18.08 -4.50 -5.48
N PHE A 302 -18.15 -3.17 -5.59
CA PHE A 302 -17.03 -2.36 -6.08
C PHE A 302 -15.90 -2.18 -5.06
N LEU A 303 -16.18 -2.40 -3.78
CA LEU A 303 -15.25 -2.23 -2.66
C LEU A 303 -14.74 -3.56 -2.09
N GLU A 304 -15.40 -4.68 -2.40
CA GLU A 304 -14.93 -6.01 -2.00
C GLU A 304 -13.83 -6.49 -2.94
N ASP A 305 -12.61 -6.19 -2.56
CA ASP A 305 -11.40 -6.35 -3.37
C ASP A 305 -10.71 -7.71 -3.26
N ASP A 306 -11.28 -8.66 -2.59
CA ASP A 306 -10.73 -10.01 -2.48
C ASP A 306 -11.31 -10.99 -3.52
N ASN A 307 -11.90 -10.44 -4.59
CA ASN A 307 -12.43 -11.28 -5.65
C ASN A 307 -11.30 -11.96 -6.43
N ASP A 308 -11.31 -13.30 -6.44
CA ASP A 308 -10.45 -14.16 -7.26
C ASP A 308 -10.37 -13.70 -8.74
N GLU A 309 -11.40 -13.01 -9.22
CA GLU A 309 -11.44 -12.46 -10.57
C GLU A 309 -10.51 -11.28 -10.79
N ASP A 310 -10.35 -10.40 -9.82
CA ASP A 310 -9.43 -9.27 -9.92
C ASP A 310 -7.98 -9.74 -9.91
N ILE A 311 -7.67 -10.71 -9.06
CA ILE A 311 -6.36 -11.34 -9.00
C ILE A 311 -6.03 -12.06 -10.31
N LYS A 312 -6.98 -12.86 -10.83
CA LYS A 312 -6.85 -13.52 -12.15
C LYS A 312 -6.69 -12.51 -13.28
N ALA A 313 -7.33 -11.35 -13.17
CA ALA A 313 -7.23 -10.31 -14.17
C ALA A 313 -5.88 -9.58 -14.12
N VAL A 314 -5.33 -9.27 -12.91
CA VAL A 314 -3.96 -8.74 -12.76
C VAL A 314 -2.95 -9.71 -13.39
N LEU A 315 -3.04 -10.99 -13.08
CA LEU A 315 -2.12 -11.98 -13.62
C LEU A 315 -2.26 -12.20 -15.14
N ARG A 316 -3.49 -12.11 -15.66
CA ARG A 316 -3.70 -12.18 -17.13
C ARG A 316 -3.05 -11.00 -17.84
N ASP A 317 -3.17 -9.79 -17.30
CA ASP A 317 -2.57 -8.60 -17.89
C ASP A 317 -1.05 -8.64 -17.77
N TYR A 318 -0.57 -9.10 -16.63
CA TYR A 318 0.85 -9.31 -16.39
C TYR A 318 1.43 -10.38 -17.34
N ALA A 319 0.76 -11.54 -17.48
CA ALA A 319 1.20 -12.58 -18.39
C ALA A 319 1.16 -12.16 -19.88
N LYS A 320 0.25 -11.25 -20.27
CA LYS A 320 0.25 -10.68 -21.62
C LYS A 320 1.47 -9.79 -21.85
N ARG A 321 1.85 -9.00 -20.84
CA ARG A 321 3.00 -8.10 -20.89
C ARG A 321 4.31 -8.89 -21.01
N THR A 322 4.51 -9.94 -20.21
CA THR A 322 5.72 -10.78 -20.24
C THR A 322 5.83 -11.67 -21.49
N LYS A 323 4.72 -11.94 -22.22
CA LYS A 323 4.75 -12.65 -23.50
C LYS A 323 5.01 -11.75 -24.69
N THR A 324 5.09 -10.46 -24.50
CA THR A 324 5.34 -9.47 -25.57
C THR A 324 6.83 -9.10 -25.64
N LEU A 325 7.64 -9.65 -24.75
CA LEU A 325 9.09 -9.68 -24.79
C LEU A 325 9.59 -11.05 -25.26
#